data_5ce0994ce30871a58710bee30a844c7a
#
_entry.id   5ce0994ce30871a58710bee30a844c7a
#
_cell.length_a   1.000
_cell.length_b   1.000
_cell.length_c   1.000
_cell.angle_alpha   90.00
_cell.angle_beta   90.00
_cell.angle_gamma   90.00
#
_symmetry.space_group_name_H-M   'P 1'
#
loop_
_entity.id
_entity.type
_entity.pdbx_description
1 polymer ?
#
loop_
_entity_poly.entity_id
_entity_poly.type
_entity_poly.pdbx_seq_one_letter_code
_entity_poly.pdbx_strand_id
1 'polypeptide(L)'
;ITTYSDESKVNLLGVSGELLERHGAVSEEVAIAMALGVQKNLGTQFGASATGIAGPGGAVSGKPVGTVYVALVDSNGDIISRRCQLPGDRSRVKFQTSQVVLNLLRKKLLSI
;
A
#
# COMPACT_ATOMS: atom_id res chain seq x y z
N ILE A 1 -6.38 8.64 -1.46
CA ILE A 1 -5.83 9.01 -2.79
C ILE A 1 -5.61 7.75 -3.60
N THR A 2 -6.16 7.70 -4.79
CA THR A 2 -6.03 6.53 -5.69
C THR A 2 -5.00 6.84 -6.78
N THR A 3 -4.00 5.96 -6.93
CA THR A 3 -2.91 6.15 -7.88
C THR A 3 -2.73 4.92 -8.75
N TYR A 4 -3.43 4.90 -9.90
CA TYR A 4 -3.37 3.76 -10.82
C TYR A 4 -2.07 3.67 -11.64
N SER A 5 -1.33 4.77 -11.78
CA SER A 5 -0.10 4.80 -12.55
C SER A 5 1.11 5.13 -11.68
N ASP A 6 2.30 4.78 -12.15
CA ASP A 6 3.54 5.15 -11.46
C ASP A 6 3.70 6.67 -11.44
N GLU A 7 3.31 7.33 -12.53
CA GLU A 7 3.35 8.80 -12.61
C GLU A 7 2.49 9.44 -11.52
N SER A 8 1.28 8.93 -11.29
CA SER A 8 0.42 9.45 -10.23
C SER A 8 0.99 9.18 -8.83
N LYS A 9 1.68 8.08 -8.63
CA LYS A 9 2.37 7.84 -7.36
C LYS A 9 3.45 8.89 -7.09
N VAL A 10 4.21 9.24 -8.12
CA VAL A 10 5.23 10.29 -8.02
C VAL A 10 4.58 11.65 -7.77
N ASN A 11 3.61 12.03 -8.60
CA ASN A 11 3.03 13.38 -8.60
C ASN A 11 2.13 13.65 -7.40
N LEU A 12 1.35 12.67 -6.98
CA LEU A 12 0.35 12.86 -5.92
C LEU A 12 0.85 12.45 -4.54
N LEU A 13 1.74 11.48 -4.47
CA LEU A 13 2.21 10.93 -3.18
C LEU A 13 3.70 11.15 -2.95
N GLY A 14 4.41 11.73 -3.91
CA GLY A 14 5.84 11.99 -3.75
C GLY A 14 6.70 10.72 -3.72
N VAL A 15 6.20 9.61 -4.25
CA VAL A 15 6.98 8.39 -4.35
C VAL A 15 8.12 8.60 -5.34
N SER A 16 9.35 8.23 -4.93
CA SER A 16 10.52 8.39 -5.79
C SER A 16 10.40 7.52 -7.05
N GLY A 17 10.68 8.12 -8.21
CA GLY A 17 10.74 7.37 -9.47
C GLY A 17 11.81 6.28 -9.44
N GLU A 18 12.93 6.53 -8.78
CA GLU A 18 13.98 5.54 -8.58
C GLU A 18 13.50 4.35 -7.74
N LEU A 19 12.72 4.61 -6.70
CA LEU A 19 12.14 3.57 -5.85
C LEU A 19 11.21 2.67 -6.66
N LEU A 20 10.36 3.27 -7.50
CA LEU A 20 9.44 2.55 -8.39
C LEU A 20 10.21 1.70 -9.40
N GLU A 21 11.26 2.24 -9.98
CA GLU A 21 12.09 1.53 -10.97
C GLU A 21 12.81 0.35 -10.32
N ARG A 22 13.35 0.54 -9.11
CA ARG A 22 14.14 -0.47 -8.41
C ARG A 22 13.27 -1.61 -7.84
N HIS A 23 12.13 -1.29 -7.25
CA HIS A 23 11.31 -2.24 -6.49
C HIS A 23 9.98 -2.60 -7.15
N GLY A 24 9.55 -1.80 -8.12
CA GLY A 24 8.22 -1.96 -8.74
C GLY A 24 7.11 -1.37 -7.87
N ALA A 25 5.99 -1.08 -8.50
CA ALA A 25 4.84 -0.47 -7.82
C ALA A 25 4.27 -1.36 -6.70
N VAL A 26 4.29 -2.68 -6.89
CA VAL A 26 3.81 -3.65 -5.92
C VAL A 26 4.98 -4.16 -5.10
N SER A 27 5.28 -3.44 -4.02
CA SER A 27 6.42 -3.73 -3.14
C SER A 27 6.20 -3.10 -1.77
N GLU A 28 6.91 -3.61 -0.77
CA GLU A 28 6.90 -3.04 0.58
C GLU A 28 7.39 -1.60 0.57
N GLU A 29 8.51 -1.34 -0.12
CA GLU A 29 9.14 -0.04 -0.18
C GLU A 29 8.21 1.02 -0.75
N VAL A 30 7.48 0.68 -1.82
CA VAL A 30 6.52 1.60 -2.44
C VAL A 30 5.29 1.77 -1.56
N ALA A 31 4.80 0.72 -0.91
CA ALA A 31 3.69 0.82 0.02
C ALA A 31 4.01 1.79 1.17
N ILE A 32 5.19 1.67 1.76
CA ILE A 32 5.64 2.57 2.83
C ILE A 32 5.75 4.01 2.32
N ALA A 33 6.36 4.21 1.15
CA ALA A 33 6.49 5.54 0.56
C ALA A 33 5.13 6.18 0.28
N MET A 34 4.15 5.40 -0.19
CA MET A 34 2.79 5.87 -0.41
C MET A 34 2.12 6.29 0.90
N ALA A 35 2.25 5.52 1.96
CA ALA A 35 1.68 5.83 3.27
C ALA A 35 2.28 7.13 3.84
N LEU A 36 3.58 7.29 3.75
CA LEU A 36 4.27 8.52 4.17
C LEU A 36 3.83 9.71 3.32
N GLY A 37 3.67 9.52 2.02
CA GLY A 37 3.25 10.57 1.09
C GLY A 37 1.85 11.09 1.39
N VAL A 38 0.88 10.21 1.62
CA VAL A 38 -0.48 10.62 1.92
C VAL A 38 -0.56 11.28 3.30
N GLN A 39 0.16 10.77 4.28
CA GLN A 39 0.25 11.38 5.61
C GLN A 39 0.76 12.82 5.52
N LYS A 40 1.83 13.03 4.79
CA LYS A 40 2.44 14.35 4.60
C LYS A 40 1.50 15.30 3.86
N ASN A 41 0.92 14.83 2.75
CA ASN A 41 0.08 15.67 1.89
C ASN A 41 -1.19 16.14 2.59
N LEU A 42 -1.78 15.30 3.42
CA LEU A 42 -3.03 15.60 4.10
C LEU A 42 -2.83 16.09 5.54
N GLY A 43 -1.60 16.11 6.04
CA GLY A 43 -1.29 16.54 7.40
C GLY A 43 -1.97 15.71 8.47
N THR A 44 -2.10 14.41 8.24
CA THR A 44 -2.82 13.52 9.15
C THR A 44 -1.87 12.82 10.12
N GLN A 45 -2.40 12.31 11.23
CA GLN A 45 -1.60 11.55 12.20
C GLN A 45 -1.22 10.17 11.66
N PHE A 46 -2.11 9.56 10.90
CA PHE A 46 -1.89 8.25 10.29
C PHE A 46 -1.89 8.35 8.78
N GLY A 47 -1.07 7.54 8.16
CA GLY A 47 -1.13 7.30 6.72
C GLY A 47 -1.18 5.80 6.48
N ALA A 48 -2.06 5.37 5.61
CA ALA A 48 -2.18 3.96 5.24
C ALA A 48 -2.17 3.83 3.73
N SER A 49 -1.62 2.74 3.24
CA SER A 49 -1.55 2.48 1.81
C SER A 49 -1.77 1.01 1.50
N ALA A 50 -2.15 0.76 0.26
CA ALA A 50 -2.17 -0.57 -0.31
C ALA A 50 -1.73 -0.49 -1.77
N THR A 51 -0.87 -1.40 -2.17
CA THR A 51 -0.49 -1.57 -3.57
C THR A 51 -0.47 -3.06 -3.88
N GLY A 52 -1.07 -3.46 -4.98
CA GLY A 52 -1.23 -4.88 -5.24
C GLY A 52 -1.67 -5.21 -6.65
N ILE A 53 -1.73 -6.51 -6.90
CA ILE A 53 -2.16 -7.09 -8.17
C ILE A 53 -3.52 -7.75 -7.95
N ALA A 54 -4.59 -7.00 -8.25
CA ALA A 54 -5.94 -7.49 -8.03
C ALA A 54 -6.41 -8.47 -9.12
N GLY A 55 -5.76 -8.45 -10.27
CA GLY A 55 -6.08 -9.33 -11.39
C GLY A 55 -7.20 -8.81 -12.28
N PRO A 56 -7.57 -9.61 -13.31
CA PRO A 56 -7.04 -10.95 -13.61
C PRO A 56 -5.62 -10.96 -14.16
N GLY A 57 -5.12 -9.83 -14.69
CA GLY A 57 -3.77 -9.73 -15.20
C GLY A 57 -2.81 -9.04 -14.25
N GLY A 58 -1.60 -8.79 -14.70
CA GLY A 58 -0.61 -7.99 -13.99
C GLY A 58 0.41 -8.78 -13.17
N ALA A 59 0.28 -10.11 -13.09
CA ALA A 59 1.25 -10.93 -12.37
C ALA A 59 2.65 -10.78 -12.95
N VAL A 60 3.63 -10.68 -12.07
CA VAL A 60 5.05 -10.64 -12.43
C VAL A 60 5.81 -11.69 -11.63
N SER A 61 7.08 -11.91 -11.98
CA SER A 61 7.91 -12.92 -11.30
C SER A 61 7.94 -12.70 -9.78
N GLY A 62 7.60 -13.73 -9.03
CA GLY A 62 7.56 -13.68 -7.58
C GLY A 62 6.37 -12.94 -6.98
N LYS A 63 5.49 -12.38 -7.82
CA LYS A 63 4.31 -11.63 -7.38
C LYS A 63 3.10 -12.04 -8.21
N PRO A 64 2.43 -13.16 -7.88
CA PRO A 64 1.22 -13.59 -8.59
C PRO A 64 0.03 -12.67 -8.27
N VAL A 65 -1.04 -12.83 -9.03
CA VAL A 65 -2.32 -12.15 -8.75
C VAL A 65 -2.71 -12.42 -7.30
N GLY A 66 -3.17 -11.40 -6.59
CA GLY A 66 -3.50 -11.47 -5.17
C GLY A 66 -2.36 -11.02 -4.26
N THR A 67 -1.17 -10.77 -4.80
CA THR A 67 -0.07 -10.19 -4.03
C THR A 67 -0.40 -8.73 -3.70
N VAL A 68 -0.44 -8.40 -2.42
CA VAL A 68 -0.75 -7.05 -1.93
C VAL A 68 0.22 -6.69 -0.82
N TYR A 69 0.74 -5.49 -0.88
CA TYR A 69 1.50 -4.88 0.21
C TYR A 69 0.68 -3.76 0.81
N VAL A 70 0.59 -3.75 2.13
CA VAL A 70 -0.07 -2.68 2.87
C VAL A 70 0.92 -2.06 3.84
N ALA A 71 0.74 -0.78 4.14
CA ALA A 71 1.57 -0.08 5.11
C ALA A 71 0.72 0.86 5.95
N LEU A 72 1.13 1.04 7.19
CA LEU A 72 0.54 2.00 8.12
C LEU A 72 1.68 2.75 8.79
N VAL A 73 1.62 4.07 8.77
CA VAL A 73 2.59 4.94 9.43
C VAL A 73 1.86 5.84 10.42
N ASP A 74 2.53 6.20 11.51
CA ASP A 74 1.96 7.12 12.50
C ASP A 74 2.84 8.36 12.68
N SER A 75 2.37 9.30 13.49
CA SER A 75 3.07 10.56 13.73
C SER A 75 4.34 10.41 14.56
N ASN A 76 4.53 9.27 15.21
CA ASN A 76 5.76 8.96 15.96
C ASN A 76 6.85 8.33 15.07
N GLY A 77 6.56 8.12 13.81
CA GLY A 77 7.50 7.50 12.88
C GLY A 77 7.43 5.97 12.85
N ASP A 78 6.51 5.37 13.58
CA ASP A 78 6.33 3.91 13.54
C ASP A 78 5.74 3.49 12.21
N ILE A 79 6.28 2.41 11.66
CA ILE A 79 5.89 1.87 10.36
C ILE A 79 5.53 0.40 10.54
N ILE A 80 4.34 0.02 10.07
CA ILE A 80 3.90 -1.36 10.03
C ILE A 80 3.63 -1.69 8.56
N SER A 81 4.20 -2.79 8.07
CA SER A 81 3.94 -3.26 6.71
C SER A 81 3.63 -4.75 6.71
N ARG A 82 2.85 -5.19 5.72
CA ARG A 82 2.48 -6.60 5.55
C ARG A 82 2.45 -6.94 4.07
N ARG A 83 2.96 -8.11 3.74
CA ARG A 83 2.72 -8.74 2.44
C ARG A 83 1.61 -9.75 2.60
N CYS A 84 0.60 -9.66 1.75
CA CYS A 84 -0.53 -10.57 1.74
C CYS A 84 -0.61 -11.29 0.41
N GLN A 85 -1.05 -12.54 0.43
CA GLN A 85 -1.41 -13.29 -0.75
C GLN A 85 -2.89 -13.61 -0.64
N LEU A 86 -3.73 -12.82 -1.32
CA LEU A 86 -5.18 -12.85 -1.14
C LEU A 86 -5.85 -13.65 -2.26
N PRO A 87 -6.76 -14.59 -1.91
CA PRO A 87 -7.44 -15.41 -2.91
C PRO A 87 -8.63 -14.69 -3.53
N GLY A 88 -9.07 -15.20 -4.67
CA GLY A 88 -10.30 -14.77 -5.31
C GLY A 88 -10.08 -13.84 -6.48
N ASP A 89 -11.20 -13.33 -7.02
CA ASP A 89 -11.19 -12.40 -8.14
C ASP A 89 -10.80 -10.99 -7.70
N ARG A 90 -10.78 -10.05 -8.64
CA ARG A 90 -10.40 -8.66 -8.40
C ARG A 90 -11.23 -8.01 -7.28
N SER A 91 -12.54 -8.17 -7.31
CA SER A 91 -13.43 -7.58 -6.29
C SER A 91 -13.13 -8.12 -4.91
N ARG A 92 -12.88 -9.42 -4.81
CA ARG A 92 -12.59 -10.08 -3.55
C ARG A 92 -11.22 -9.68 -3.01
N VAL A 93 -10.22 -9.57 -3.87
CA VAL A 93 -8.88 -9.08 -3.48
C VAL A 93 -8.98 -7.67 -2.95
N LYS A 94 -9.70 -6.79 -3.61
CA LYS A 94 -9.89 -5.39 -3.17
C LYS A 94 -10.60 -5.32 -1.83
N PHE A 95 -11.67 -6.10 -1.64
CA PHE A 95 -12.40 -6.13 -0.38
C PHE A 95 -11.51 -6.62 0.77
N GLN A 96 -10.82 -7.73 0.59
CA GLN A 96 -9.93 -8.28 1.61
C GLN A 96 -8.79 -7.31 1.94
N THR A 97 -8.25 -6.61 0.94
CA THR A 97 -7.22 -5.60 1.15
C THR A 97 -7.72 -4.50 2.08
N SER A 98 -8.92 -4.00 1.86
CA SER A 98 -9.51 -2.97 2.73
C SER A 98 -9.66 -3.47 4.17
N GLN A 99 -10.04 -4.72 4.36
CA GLN A 99 -10.16 -5.32 5.68
C GLN A 99 -8.81 -5.43 6.40
N VAL A 100 -7.75 -5.80 5.67
CA VAL A 100 -6.39 -5.86 6.23
C VAL A 100 -5.96 -4.49 6.72
N VAL A 101 -6.12 -3.45 5.90
CA VAL A 101 -5.73 -2.07 6.24
C VAL A 101 -6.51 -1.58 7.46
N LEU A 102 -7.83 -1.75 7.46
CA LEU A 102 -8.67 -1.32 8.57
C LEU A 102 -8.33 -2.06 9.87
N ASN A 103 -8.00 -3.34 9.78
CA ASN A 103 -7.62 -4.12 10.95
C ASN A 103 -6.26 -3.68 11.52
N LEU A 104 -5.29 -3.33 10.67
CA LEU A 104 -4.02 -2.77 11.14
C LEU A 104 -4.25 -1.46 11.89
N LEU A 105 -5.07 -0.58 11.34
CA LEU A 105 -5.40 0.69 11.98
C LEU A 105 -6.13 0.46 13.31
N ARG A 106 -7.11 -0.46 13.34
CA ARG A 106 -7.83 -0.81 14.56
C ARG A 106 -6.88 -1.27 15.66
N LYS A 107 -5.98 -2.18 15.35
CA LYS A 107 -5.00 -2.69 16.32
C LYS A 107 -4.07 -1.58 16.82
N LYS A 108 -3.64 -0.69 15.94
CA LYS A 108 -2.78 0.43 16.32
C LYS A 108 -3.51 1.37 17.27
N LEU A 109 -4.76 1.70 16.99
CA LEU A 109 -5.56 2.58 17.85
C LEU A 109 -5.82 1.96 19.22
N LEU A 110 -6.01 0.64 19.28
CA LEU A 110 -6.23 -0.07 20.56
C LEU A 110 -4.97 -0.15 21.41
N SER A 111 -3.78 0.04 20.82
CA SER A 111 -2.51 0.00 21.53
C SER A 111 -2.08 1.33 22.13
N ILE A 112 -2.81 2.38 21.84
CA ILE A 112 -2.52 3.75 22.32
C ILE A 112 -2.99 3.94 23.77
#